data_f3b202000a13ad3717d2737264e5804b
#
_entry.id   f3b202000a13ad3717d2737264e5804b
#
_cell.length_a   1.000
_cell.length_b   1.000
_cell.length_c   1.000
_cell.angle_alpha   90.00
_cell.angle_beta   90.00
_cell.angle_gamma   90.00
#
_symmetry.space_group_name_H-M   'P 1'
#
loop_
_entity.id
_entity.type
_entity.pdbx_description
1 polymer ?
#
loop_
_entity_poly.entity_id
_entity_poly.type
_entity_poly.pdbx_seq_one_letter_code
_entity_poly.pdbx_strand_id
1 'polypeptide(L)'
;MCGIVGISAETNVAAEIYDSLLMLQHRGQDAAGISICNIDDKLNTRKSMGYVRDVFVQRHMDKLVGNYGIGHVRYPTAGGAGKEFAQPYYVNSPYGISLAHNGNLTNAKQLASELFHAEMRHLTTDSDSEVLLNIFAHELGKQREIYPSAENIFKAVAKTHIRCDGAYAVLAIITGYGLLAFRDNNGIRPLSIGIRKGKTRDEYIIASEDALFSSLGFK
;
A
#
# COMPACT_ATOMS: atom_id res chain seq x y z
N MET A 1 13.45 1.60 8.87
CA MET A 1 11.96 1.59 8.85
C MET A 1 11.52 1.87 7.42
N CYS A 2 10.51 1.18 6.91
CA CYS A 2 10.00 1.41 5.55
C CYS A 2 9.39 2.81 5.38
N GLY A 3 9.30 3.28 4.12
CA GLY A 3 8.57 4.47 3.73
C GLY A 3 7.42 4.11 2.81
N ILE A 4 6.24 4.70 3.04
CA ILE A 4 5.05 4.53 2.20
C ILE A 4 4.50 5.89 1.80
N VAL A 5 3.94 5.97 0.60
CA VAL A 5 3.24 7.14 0.07
C VAL A 5 2.07 6.68 -0.80
N GLY A 6 0.97 7.39 -0.73
CA GLY A 6 -0.20 7.23 -1.59
C GLY A 6 -0.68 8.57 -2.08
N ILE A 7 -1.04 8.68 -3.36
CA ILE A 7 -1.54 9.92 -3.96
C ILE A 7 -2.81 9.62 -4.75
N SER A 8 -3.81 10.50 -4.62
CA SER A 8 -5.00 10.55 -5.47
C SER A 8 -5.13 11.98 -6.01
N ALA A 9 -5.03 12.12 -7.33
CA ALA A 9 -5.05 13.42 -8.02
C ALA A 9 -5.93 13.37 -9.28
N GLU A 10 -6.07 14.50 -9.97
CA GLU A 10 -6.80 14.58 -11.25
C GLU A 10 -5.95 14.11 -12.43
N THR A 11 -4.64 14.15 -12.28
CA THR A 11 -3.67 13.79 -13.32
C THR A 11 -2.89 12.52 -12.96
N ASN A 12 -1.99 12.10 -13.85
CA ASN A 12 -1.12 10.95 -13.60
C ASN A 12 -0.20 11.21 -12.40
N VAL A 13 -0.28 10.33 -11.38
CA VAL A 13 0.45 10.47 -10.11
C VAL A 13 1.83 9.78 -10.10
N ALA A 14 2.23 9.12 -11.20
CA ALA A 14 3.44 8.30 -11.22
C ALA A 14 4.71 9.09 -10.87
N ALA A 15 4.88 10.28 -11.45
CA ALA A 15 6.05 11.14 -11.20
C ALA A 15 6.07 11.63 -9.75
N GLU A 16 4.93 12.08 -9.22
CA GLU A 16 4.84 12.56 -7.85
C GLU A 16 5.11 11.45 -6.82
N ILE A 17 4.65 10.21 -7.08
CA ILE A 17 4.98 9.06 -6.24
C ILE A 17 6.47 8.72 -6.33
N TYR A 18 7.06 8.75 -7.53
CA TYR A 18 8.48 8.53 -7.71
C TYR A 18 9.31 9.55 -6.93
N ASP A 19 9.01 10.84 -7.06
CA ASP A 19 9.70 11.93 -6.33
C ASP A 19 9.53 11.78 -4.82
N SER A 20 8.32 11.41 -4.37
CA SER A 20 8.06 11.11 -2.96
C SER A 20 8.93 9.96 -2.44
N LEU A 21 9.08 8.88 -3.23
CA LEU A 21 9.92 7.74 -2.85
C LEU A 21 11.41 8.09 -2.82
N LEU A 22 11.89 8.99 -3.69
CA LEU A 22 13.25 9.52 -3.62
C LEU A 22 13.48 10.27 -2.30
N MET A 23 12.50 11.09 -1.88
CA MET A 23 12.57 11.80 -0.60
C MET A 23 12.49 10.85 0.60
N LEU A 24 11.74 9.75 0.49
CA LEU A 24 11.62 8.71 1.52
C LEU A 24 12.75 7.67 1.45
N GLN A 25 13.73 7.77 0.54
CA GLN A 25 14.77 6.78 0.32
C GLN A 25 15.62 6.51 1.58
N HIS A 26 15.76 7.51 2.47
CA HIS A 26 16.46 7.35 3.76
C HIS A 26 15.78 6.34 4.69
N ARG A 27 14.48 6.06 4.49
CA ARG A 27 13.71 5.08 5.27
C ARG A 27 13.89 3.64 4.77
N GLY A 28 14.26 3.45 3.51
CA GLY A 28 14.44 2.11 2.95
C GLY A 28 15.28 2.13 1.68
N GLN A 29 16.27 1.22 1.58
CA GLN A 29 17.27 1.19 0.51
C GLN A 29 17.41 -0.20 -0.13
N ASP A 30 16.60 -1.16 0.31
CA ASP A 30 16.69 -2.56 -0.10
C ASP A 30 15.86 -2.86 -1.36
N ALA A 31 14.65 -2.35 -1.42
CA ALA A 31 13.75 -2.50 -2.54
C ALA A 31 12.81 -1.31 -2.67
N ALA A 32 12.30 -1.07 -3.86
CA ALA A 32 11.28 -0.06 -4.13
C ALA A 32 10.17 -0.61 -5.02
N GLY A 33 8.95 -0.09 -4.86
CA GLY A 33 7.81 -0.47 -5.67
C GLY A 33 6.74 0.61 -5.75
N ILE A 34 6.07 0.65 -6.88
CA ILE A 34 4.93 1.54 -7.18
C ILE A 34 3.82 0.69 -7.78
N SER A 35 2.59 0.87 -7.29
CA SER A 35 1.36 0.40 -7.93
C SER A 35 0.48 1.59 -8.24
N ILE A 36 -0.05 1.64 -9.47
CA ILE A 36 -0.93 2.70 -9.94
C ILE A 36 -2.16 2.07 -10.58
N CYS A 37 -3.32 2.63 -10.28
CA CYS A 37 -4.57 2.27 -10.91
C CYS A 37 -5.04 3.38 -11.86
N ASN A 38 -5.44 2.98 -13.05
CA ASN A 38 -5.96 3.91 -14.05
C ASN A 38 -7.50 4.03 -13.99
N ILE A 39 -8.05 4.87 -14.84
CA ILE A 39 -9.49 5.14 -14.91
C ILE A 39 -10.32 3.91 -15.37
N ASP A 40 -9.67 2.93 -16.03
CA ASP A 40 -10.29 1.67 -16.46
C ASP A 40 -10.15 0.57 -15.40
N ASP A 41 -9.83 0.93 -14.17
CA ASP A 41 -9.57 0.03 -13.04
C ASP A 41 -8.45 -1.00 -13.27
N LYS A 42 -7.52 -0.68 -14.17
CA LYS A 42 -6.33 -1.51 -14.41
C LYS A 42 -5.20 -1.12 -13.48
N LEU A 43 -4.73 -2.09 -12.72
CA LEU A 43 -3.61 -1.93 -11.81
C LEU A 43 -2.29 -2.29 -12.51
N ASN A 44 -1.37 -1.33 -12.54
CA ASN A 44 -0.02 -1.51 -13.03
C ASN A 44 0.97 -1.43 -11.87
N THR A 45 1.80 -2.46 -11.71
CA THR A 45 2.78 -2.53 -10.63
C THR A 45 4.18 -2.74 -11.18
N ARG A 46 5.12 -1.93 -10.68
CA ARG A 46 6.55 -2.15 -10.86
C ARG A 46 7.21 -2.19 -9.48
N LYS A 47 7.97 -3.26 -9.19
CA LYS A 47 8.76 -3.38 -7.97
C LYS A 47 10.01 -4.22 -8.21
N SER A 48 11.09 -3.92 -7.51
CA SER A 48 12.36 -4.66 -7.59
C SER A 48 13.24 -4.34 -6.40
N MET A 49 14.29 -5.11 -6.23
CA MET A 49 15.42 -4.79 -5.36
C MET A 49 16.17 -3.57 -5.90
N GLY A 50 16.73 -2.76 -5.01
CA GLY A 50 17.55 -1.58 -5.32
C GLY A 50 16.92 -0.25 -4.93
N TYR A 51 17.68 0.83 -5.18
CA TYR A 51 17.23 2.20 -4.94
C TYR A 51 16.13 2.60 -5.93
N VAL A 52 15.32 3.59 -5.54
CA VAL A 52 14.22 4.11 -6.36
C VAL A 52 14.67 4.43 -7.80
N ARG A 53 15.77 5.19 -7.97
CA ARG A 53 16.31 5.55 -9.29
C ARG A 53 16.76 4.35 -10.15
N ASP A 54 17.14 3.23 -9.52
CA ASP A 54 17.61 2.04 -10.23
C ASP A 54 16.44 1.14 -10.64
N VAL A 55 15.38 1.11 -9.83
CA VAL A 55 14.16 0.33 -10.08
C VAL A 55 13.28 0.97 -11.14
N PHE A 56 13.20 2.32 -11.16
CA PHE A 56 12.29 3.07 -12.03
C PHE A 56 13.06 3.85 -13.09
N VAL A 57 13.36 3.18 -14.21
CA VAL A 57 13.86 3.83 -15.43
C VAL A 57 12.68 4.26 -16.31
N GLN A 58 12.91 5.18 -17.26
CA GLN A 58 11.87 5.78 -18.11
C GLN A 58 10.86 4.76 -18.66
N ARG A 59 11.32 3.68 -19.28
CA ARG A 59 10.45 2.62 -19.85
C ARG A 59 9.49 1.97 -18.83
N HIS A 60 9.81 2.05 -17.54
CA HIS A 60 8.94 1.54 -16.47
C HIS A 60 7.92 2.60 -16.07
N MET A 61 8.35 3.88 -15.99
CA MET A 61 7.48 5.00 -15.68
C MET A 61 6.40 5.19 -16.76
N ASP A 62 6.73 5.00 -18.04
CA ASP A 62 5.79 5.08 -19.15
C ASP A 62 4.59 4.12 -19.04
N LYS A 63 4.75 3.03 -18.28
CA LYS A 63 3.69 2.04 -18.04
C LYS A 63 2.87 2.31 -16.78
N LEU A 64 3.37 3.19 -15.92
CA LEU A 64 2.71 3.57 -14.67
C LEU A 64 1.81 4.78 -14.92
N VAL A 65 0.62 4.53 -15.45
CA VAL A 65 -0.34 5.58 -15.81
C VAL A 65 -1.61 5.40 -15.02
N GLY A 66 -2.02 6.46 -14.30
CA GLY A 66 -3.25 6.51 -13.53
C GLY A 66 -3.28 7.68 -12.57
N ASN A 67 -4.43 7.92 -11.98
CA ASN A 67 -4.71 9.10 -11.16
C ASN A 67 -4.76 8.82 -9.66
N TYR A 68 -4.51 7.57 -9.25
CA TYR A 68 -4.25 7.20 -7.86
C TYR A 68 -3.27 6.02 -7.80
N GLY A 69 -2.42 6.04 -6.79
CA GLY A 69 -1.36 5.06 -6.66
C GLY A 69 -0.75 5.03 -5.28
N ILE A 70 0.05 3.99 -5.03
CA ILE A 70 0.84 3.81 -3.81
C ILE A 70 2.29 3.47 -4.15
N GLY A 71 3.20 3.91 -3.28
CA GLY A 71 4.62 3.64 -3.37
C GLY A 71 5.20 3.14 -2.05
N HIS A 72 6.27 2.36 -2.14
CA HIS A 72 6.96 1.78 -1.01
C HIS A 72 8.47 1.76 -1.22
N VAL A 73 9.23 2.11 -0.18
CA VAL A 73 10.68 1.84 -0.05
C VAL A 73 10.91 0.93 1.15
N ARG A 74 11.59 -0.20 0.90
CA ARG A 74 11.79 -1.26 1.88
C ARG A 74 13.08 -1.06 2.66
N TYR A 75 12.98 -1.17 3.99
CA TYR A 75 14.10 -1.45 4.87
C TYR A 75 14.07 -2.94 5.22
N PRO A 76 15.18 -3.69 5.08
CA PRO A 76 15.18 -5.12 5.39
C PRO A 76 14.84 -5.34 6.86
N THR A 77 13.84 -6.18 7.10
CA THR A 77 13.43 -6.66 8.42
C THR A 77 13.75 -8.15 8.53
N ALA A 78 13.38 -8.79 9.62
CA ALA A 78 13.66 -10.20 9.90
C ALA A 78 13.04 -11.22 8.91
N GLY A 79 12.28 -10.77 7.89
CA GLY A 79 11.85 -11.59 6.74
C GLY A 79 12.94 -11.64 5.66
N GLY A 80 12.97 -12.67 4.85
CA GLY A 80 14.00 -12.96 3.84
C GLY A 80 14.43 -11.78 2.95
N ALA A 81 15.52 -11.97 2.24
CA ALA A 81 16.03 -11.04 1.23
C ALA A 81 15.70 -11.59 -0.16
N GLY A 82 14.92 -10.84 -0.94
CA GLY A 82 14.55 -11.23 -2.30
C GLY A 82 13.49 -10.33 -2.90
N LYS A 83 13.32 -10.40 -4.22
CA LYS A 83 12.38 -9.59 -4.98
C LYS A 83 10.91 -9.84 -4.56
N GLU A 84 10.61 -11.03 -4.09
CA GLU A 84 9.30 -11.45 -3.58
C GLU A 84 8.86 -10.65 -2.36
N PHE A 85 9.82 -10.13 -1.58
CA PHE A 85 9.55 -9.27 -0.42
C PHE A 85 9.39 -7.79 -0.77
N ALA A 86 9.62 -7.40 -2.02
CA ALA A 86 9.35 -6.03 -2.45
C ALA A 86 7.85 -5.76 -2.45
N GLN A 87 7.46 -4.60 -1.94
CA GLN A 87 6.08 -4.13 -1.90
C GLN A 87 5.84 -3.08 -3.00
N PRO A 88 4.57 -2.85 -3.40
CA PRO A 88 3.30 -3.39 -2.84
C PRO A 88 3.06 -4.87 -3.13
N TYR A 89 2.33 -5.53 -2.21
CA TYR A 89 1.76 -6.86 -2.45
C TYR A 89 0.40 -6.75 -3.16
N TYR A 90 -0.03 -7.85 -3.80
CA TYR A 90 -1.29 -7.88 -4.55
C TYR A 90 -2.06 -9.18 -4.31
N VAL A 91 -3.38 -9.05 -4.17
CA VAL A 91 -4.34 -10.15 -4.26
C VAL A 91 -5.47 -9.79 -5.22
N ASN A 92 -5.97 -10.78 -5.96
CA ASN A 92 -7.02 -10.58 -6.97
C ASN A 92 -8.45 -10.70 -6.43
N SER A 93 -8.62 -11.17 -5.20
CA SER A 93 -9.93 -11.43 -4.60
C SER A 93 -10.01 -10.84 -3.18
N PRO A 94 -11.17 -10.19 -2.80
CA PRO A 94 -12.46 -10.10 -3.56
C PRO A 94 -12.46 -9.10 -4.71
N TYR A 95 -11.62 -8.08 -4.63
CA TYR A 95 -11.49 -7.05 -5.65
C TYR A 95 -10.08 -6.88 -6.12
N GLY A 96 -9.38 -6.58 -6.89
CA GLY A 96 -7.93 -6.39 -6.98
C GLY A 96 -7.47 -5.43 -5.87
N ILE A 97 -6.66 -5.94 -4.95
CA ILE A 97 -6.15 -5.14 -3.84
C ILE A 97 -4.63 -5.11 -3.90
N SER A 98 -4.05 -3.91 -4.00
CA SER A 98 -2.61 -3.68 -3.87
C SER A 98 -2.32 -2.97 -2.56
N LEU A 99 -1.35 -3.45 -1.77
CA LEU A 99 -1.11 -2.96 -0.41
C LEU A 99 0.37 -2.72 -0.14
N ALA A 100 0.67 -1.55 0.43
CA ALA A 100 1.97 -1.18 0.99
C ALA A 100 1.86 -1.02 2.51
N HIS A 101 2.81 -1.59 3.25
CA HIS A 101 2.81 -1.66 4.70
C HIS A 101 4.14 -1.17 5.27
N ASN A 102 4.07 -0.33 6.29
CA ASN A 102 5.19 0.04 7.14
C ASN A 102 4.88 -0.37 8.57
N GLY A 103 5.55 -1.41 9.06
CA GLY A 103 5.29 -1.89 10.41
C GLY A 103 5.79 -3.30 10.65
N ASN A 104 5.19 -3.94 11.65
CA ASN A 104 5.41 -5.34 11.98
C ASN A 104 4.22 -5.92 12.74
N LEU A 105 3.76 -7.10 12.32
CA LEU A 105 2.78 -7.89 13.06
C LEU A 105 3.46 -8.87 14.00
N THR A 106 3.07 -8.85 15.26
CA THR A 106 3.63 -9.75 16.28
C THR A 106 3.04 -11.16 16.21
N ASN A 107 1.82 -11.28 15.69
CA ASN A 107 1.09 -12.56 15.53
C ASN A 107 1.04 -13.07 14.07
N ALA A 108 1.93 -12.60 13.19
CA ALA A 108 1.94 -12.94 11.76
C ALA A 108 1.96 -14.48 11.51
N LYS A 109 2.76 -15.23 12.24
CA LYS A 109 2.86 -16.71 12.09
C LYS A 109 1.56 -17.41 12.42
N GLN A 110 0.86 -17.00 13.49
CA GLN A 110 -0.44 -17.53 13.85
C GLN A 110 -1.46 -17.25 12.76
N LEU A 111 -1.54 -15.99 12.29
CA LEU A 111 -2.47 -15.57 11.25
C LEU A 111 -2.20 -16.29 9.91
N ALA A 112 -0.94 -16.51 9.56
CA ALA A 112 -0.57 -17.29 8.37
C ALA A 112 -1.11 -18.73 8.44
N SER A 113 -1.02 -19.37 9.61
CA SER A 113 -1.59 -20.70 9.84
C SER A 113 -3.12 -20.70 9.73
N GLU A 114 -3.79 -19.69 10.29
CA GLU A 114 -5.25 -19.54 10.18
C GLU A 114 -5.68 -19.34 8.72
N LEU A 115 -5.00 -18.46 7.98
CA LEU A 115 -5.25 -18.22 6.55
C LEU A 115 -5.16 -19.52 5.74
N PHE A 116 -4.15 -20.34 5.98
CA PHE A 116 -3.95 -21.59 5.27
C PHE A 116 -5.00 -22.64 5.63
N HIS A 117 -5.19 -22.92 6.92
CA HIS A 117 -6.02 -24.06 7.36
C HIS A 117 -7.52 -23.78 7.42
N ALA A 118 -7.92 -22.56 7.78
CA ALA A 118 -9.32 -22.21 7.95
C ALA A 118 -9.92 -21.43 6.77
N GLU A 119 -9.08 -20.63 6.09
CA GLU A 119 -9.53 -19.70 5.05
C GLU A 119 -9.09 -20.12 3.65
N MET A 120 -8.33 -21.21 3.53
CA MET A 120 -7.80 -21.79 2.27
C MET A 120 -7.03 -20.74 1.42
N ARG A 121 -6.28 -19.86 2.08
CA ARG A 121 -5.45 -18.85 1.44
C ARG A 121 -3.98 -19.24 1.51
N HIS A 122 -3.36 -19.37 0.36
CA HIS A 122 -1.93 -19.62 0.24
C HIS A 122 -1.15 -18.30 0.25
N LEU A 123 -0.08 -18.26 1.05
CA LEU A 123 0.89 -17.15 1.06
C LEU A 123 2.13 -17.56 0.25
N THR A 124 2.69 -16.61 -0.46
CA THR A 124 3.88 -16.82 -1.31
C THR A 124 5.18 -16.49 -0.59
N THR A 125 5.09 -15.71 0.50
CA THR A 125 6.23 -15.30 1.32
C THR A 125 5.93 -15.43 2.81
N ASP A 126 6.96 -15.33 3.64
CA ASP A 126 6.84 -15.23 5.10
C ASP A 126 6.63 -13.78 5.60
N SER A 127 6.31 -12.85 4.67
CA SER A 127 6.11 -11.44 5.02
C SER A 127 4.82 -11.22 5.79
N ASP A 128 4.92 -10.53 6.90
CA ASP A 128 3.77 -10.05 7.67
C ASP A 128 2.86 -9.11 6.85
N SER A 129 3.42 -8.41 5.88
CA SER A 129 2.68 -7.54 4.96
C SER A 129 1.75 -8.34 4.03
N GLU A 130 2.18 -9.52 3.57
CA GLU A 130 1.33 -10.42 2.79
C GLU A 130 0.23 -11.04 3.66
N VAL A 131 0.56 -11.37 4.91
CA VAL A 131 -0.42 -11.82 5.91
C VAL A 131 -1.48 -10.75 6.12
N LEU A 132 -1.07 -9.50 6.41
CA LEU A 132 -1.99 -8.38 6.64
C LEU A 132 -2.92 -8.14 5.44
N LEU A 133 -2.37 -8.15 4.22
CA LEU A 133 -3.15 -8.03 2.98
C LEU A 133 -4.21 -9.12 2.88
N ASN A 134 -3.84 -10.39 3.14
CA ASN A 134 -4.77 -11.51 3.04
C ASN A 134 -5.84 -11.51 4.14
N ILE A 135 -5.52 -11.09 5.36
CA ILE A 135 -6.50 -10.87 6.43
C ILE A 135 -7.50 -9.79 6.02
N PHE A 136 -7.02 -8.62 5.54
CA PHE A 136 -7.89 -7.54 5.09
C PHE A 136 -8.79 -7.98 3.92
N ALA A 137 -8.20 -8.65 2.92
CA ALA A 137 -8.96 -9.17 1.77
C ALA A 137 -10.01 -10.21 2.18
N HIS A 138 -9.71 -11.08 3.16
CA HIS A 138 -10.65 -12.04 3.69
C HIS A 138 -11.82 -11.35 4.40
N GLU A 139 -11.54 -10.39 5.28
CA GLU A 139 -12.58 -9.66 6.00
C GLU A 139 -13.45 -8.80 5.06
N LEU A 140 -12.84 -8.23 4.01
CA LEU A 140 -13.57 -7.50 2.97
C LEU A 140 -14.47 -8.44 2.15
N GLY A 141 -13.99 -9.64 1.80
CA GLY A 141 -14.75 -10.65 1.06
C GLY A 141 -15.98 -11.18 1.82
N LYS A 142 -15.95 -11.15 3.16
CA LYS A 142 -17.11 -11.52 4.00
C LYS A 142 -18.31 -10.60 3.83
N GLN A 143 -18.09 -9.39 3.33
CA GLN A 143 -19.18 -8.42 3.11
C GLN A 143 -20.08 -8.82 1.92
N ARG A 144 -19.58 -9.69 1.02
CA ARG A 144 -20.31 -10.27 -0.13
C ARG A 144 -20.98 -9.25 -1.06
N GLU A 145 -20.39 -8.08 -1.21
CA GLU A 145 -20.85 -7.07 -2.16
C GLU A 145 -20.12 -7.15 -3.50
N ILE A 146 -20.80 -6.85 -4.59
CA ILE A 146 -20.17 -6.77 -5.92
C ILE A 146 -19.33 -5.49 -6.01
N TYR A 147 -19.83 -4.39 -5.46
CA TYR A 147 -19.13 -3.11 -5.37
C TYR A 147 -18.92 -2.75 -3.90
N PRO A 148 -17.68 -2.54 -3.46
CA PRO A 148 -17.42 -2.23 -2.06
C PRO A 148 -17.94 -0.83 -1.72
N SER A 149 -18.70 -0.72 -0.62
CA SER A 149 -19.06 0.56 -0.03
C SER A 149 -18.01 1.03 0.97
N ALA A 150 -17.93 2.33 1.23
CA ALA A 150 -17.06 2.88 2.28
C ALA A 150 -17.32 2.21 3.64
N GLU A 151 -18.59 2.01 3.98
CA GLU A 151 -18.99 1.38 5.24
C GLU A 151 -18.44 -0.04 5.37
N ASN A 152 -18.51 -0.84 4.31
CA ASN A 152 -18.04 -2.22 4.33
C ASN A 152 -16.51 -2.31 4.30
N ILE A 153 -15.83 -1.39 3.64
CA ILE A 153 -14.38 -1.27 3.71
C ILE A 153 -13.95 -0.96 5.16
N PHE A 154 -14.59 0.00 5.83
CA PHE A 154 -14.27 0.33 7.22
C PHE A 154 -14.64 -0.78 8.20
N LYS A 155 -15.72 -1.55 7.96
CA LYS A 155 -16.01 -2.76 8.72
C LYS A 155 -14.89 -3.81 8.58
N ALA A 156 -14.38 -4.00 7.36
CA ALA A 156 -13.26 -4.92 7.11
C ALA A 156 -11.98 -4.44 7.80
N VAL A 157 -11.67 -3.13 7.77
CA VAL A 157 -10.55 -2.55 8.52
C VAL A 157 -10.71 -2.79 10.03
N ALA A 158 -11.90 -2.54 10.59
CA ALA A 158 -12.17 -2.77 12.01
C ALA A 158 -11.96 -4.26 12.40
N LYS A 159 -12.36 -5.20 11.54
CA LYS A 159 -12.10 -6.64 11.76
C LYS A 159 -10.62 -6.99 11.61
N THR A 160 -9.92 -6.33 10.68
CA THR A 160 -8.46 -6.48 10.55
C THR A 160 -7.75 -6.03 11.83
N HIS A 161 -8.16 -4.90 12.43
CA HIS A 161 -7.61 -4.41 13.70
C HIS A 161 -7.82 -5.37 14.87
N ILE A 162 -8.95 -6.11 14.89
CA ILE A 162 -9.23 -7.10 15.95
C ILE A 162 -8.32 -8.33 15.81
N ARG A 163 -7.93 -8.69 14.57
CA ARG A 163 -7.13 -9.90 14.30
C ARG A 163 -5.63 -9.64 14.34
N CYS A 164 -5.19 -8.47 13.86
CA CYS A 164 -3.78 -8.15 13.67
C CYS A 164 -3.21 -7.44 14.89
N ASP A 165 -2.27 -8.08 15.57
CA ASP A 165 -1.51 -7.50 16.68
C ASP A 165 -0.20 -6.91 16.16
N GLY A 166 0.12 -5.68 16.55
CA GLY A 166 1.38 -5.05 16.17
C GLY A 166 1.25 -3.55 15.89
N ALA A 167 2.27 -3.01 15.28
CA ALA A 167 2.35 -1.60 14.91
C ALA A 167 2.45 -1.48 13.39
N TYR A 168 1.47 -0.86 12.74
CA TYR A 168 1.42 -0.77 11.28
C TYR A 168 0.75 0.49 10.76
N ALA A 169 1.26 0.98 9.64
CA ALA A 169 0.60 1.94 8.76
C ALA A 169 0.46 1.32 7.37
N VAL A 170 -0.70 1.45 6.77
CA VAL A 170 -1.09 0.76 5.55
C VAL A 170 -1.65 1.75 4.53
N LEU A 171 -1.22 1.59 3.30
CA LEU A 171 -1.85 2.18 2.12
C LEU A 171 -2.29 1.06 1.20
N ALA A 172 -3.52 1.11 0.71
CA ALA A 172 -4.04 0.12 -0.22
C ALA A 172 -4.81 0.77 -1.36
N ILE A 173 -4.68 0.19 -2.54
CA ILE A 173 -5.56 0.44 -3.68
C ILE A 173 -6.59 -0.68 -3.68
N ILE A 174 -7.86 -0.34 -3.73
CA ILE A 174 -8.95 -1.27 -4.00
C ILE A 174 -9.48 -0.91 -5.40
N THR A 175 -9.30 -1.83 -6.34
CA THR A 175 -9.69 -1.62 -7.75
C THR A 175 -11.19 -1.36 -7.85
N GLY A 176 -11.58 -0.35 -8.63
CA GLY A 176 -12.98 0.09 -8.76
C GLY A 176 -13.50 0.93 -7.59
N TYR A 177 -12.65 1.18 -6.55
CA TYR A 177 -13.03 2.02 -5.41
C TYR A 177 -12.09 3.21 -5.20
N GLY A 178 -10.76 2.96 -5.05
CA GLY A 178 -9.78 4.02 -4.86
C GLY A 178 -8.70 3.71 -3.84
N LEU A 179 -8.17 4.76 -3.20
CA LEU A 179 -7.11 4.71 -2.22
C LEU A 179 -7.68 4.61 -0.80
N LEU A 180 -7.19 3.65 -0.04
CA LEU A 180 -7.48 3.44 1.38
C LEU A 180 -6.20 3.64 2.21
N ALA A 181 -6.33 4.30 3.35
CA ALA A 181 -5.27 4.43 4.35
C ALA A 181 -5.79 4.10 5.74
N PHE A 182 -5.03 3.34 6.50
CA PHE A 182 -5.30 3.08 7.91
C PHE A 182 -4.02 2.74 8.67
N ARG A 183 -4.06 2.81 10.00
CA ARG A 183 -2.94 2.44 10.87
C ARG A 183 -3.45 1.71 12.11
N ASP A 184 -2.55 1.07 12.85
CA ASP A 184 -2.87 0.37 14.09
C ASP A 184 -3.65 1.25 15.09
N ASN A 185 -4.40 0.61 15.98
CA ASN A 185 -5.28 1.29 16.95
C ASN A 185 -4.54 2.28 17.87
N ASN A 186 -3.25 2.09 18.09
CA ASN A 186 -2.44 2.95 18.95
C ASN A 186 -1.71 4.04 18.15
N GLY A 187 -1.78 4.00 16.82
CA GLY A 187 -1.13 4.97 15.95
C GLY A 187 0.39 5.01 16.08
N ILE A 188 1.03 3.85 16.32
CA ILE A 188 2.48 3.76 16.60
C ILE A 188 3.29 4.12 15.36
N ARG A 189 2.85 3.66 14.17
CA ARG A 189 3.52 4.04 12.93
C ARG A 189 3.00 5.37 12.40
N PRO A 190 3.91 6.28 11.98
CA PRO A 190 3.49 7.58 11.47
C PRO A 190 2.76 7.46 10.14
N LEU A 191 1.74 8.27 9.98
CA LEU A 191 1.01 8.46 8.74
C LEU A 191 0.39 9.84 8.77
N SER A 192 0.77 10.69 7.84
CA SER A 192 0.30 12.06 7.67
C SER A 192 -0.52 12.17 6.39
N ILE A 193 -1.51 13.06 6.38
CA ILE A 193 -2.34 13.36 5.22
C ILE A 193 -2.17 14.83 4.84
N GLY A 194 -2.01 15.09 3.54
CA GLY A 194 -1.97 16.42 2.95
C GLY A 194 -3.02 16.59 1.88
N ILE A 195 -3.44 17.83 1.67
CA ILE A 195 -4.46 18.22 0.69
C ILE A 195 -3.89 19.30 -0.22
N ARG A 196 -4.21 19.17 -1.52
CA ARG A 196 -3.95 20.18 -2.55
C ARG A 196 -5.24 20.45 -3.33
N LYS A 197 -5.51 21.71 -3.65
CA LYS A 197 -6.67 22.06 -4.50
C LYS A 197 -6.37 21.67 -5.95
N GLY A 198 -7.15 20.78 -6.50
CA GLY A 198 -7.19 20.48 -7.92
C GLY A 198 -8.12 21.44 -8.68
N LYS A 199 -8.31 21.21 -9.97
CA LYS A 199 -9.21 22.03 -10.80
C LYS A 199 -10.69 21.72 -10.54
N THR A 200 -11.04 20.47 -10.33
CA THR A 200 -12.41 20.01 -10.15
C THR A 200 -12.68 19.36 -8.80
N ARG A 201 -11.63 18.82 -8.15
CA ARG A 201 -11.72 18.17 -6.84
C ARG A 201 -10.47 18.40 -6.01
N ASP A 202 -10.56 18.13 -4.72
CA ASP A 202 -9.37 18.08 -3.88
C ASP A 202 -8.51 16.85 -4.22
N GLU A 203 -7.21 17.05 -4.16
CA GLU A 203 -6.19 16.01 -4.33
C GLU A 203 -5.58 15.69 -2.97
N TYR A 204 -5.23 14.43 -2.77
CA TYR A 204 -4.75 13.94 -1.48
C TYR A 204 -3.41 13.23 -1.61
N ILE A 205 -2.55 13.47 -0.64
CA ILE A 205 -1.33 12.71 -0.40
C ILE A 205 -1.36 12.15 1.01
N ILE A 206 -0.94 10.90 1.17
CA ILE A 206 -0.82 10.24 2.46
C ILE A 206 0.56 9.59 2.50
N ALA A 207 1.38 9.88 3.52
CA ALA A 207 2.75 9.38 3.57
C ALA A 207 3.25 9.15 5.00
N SER A 208 4.34 8.39 5.11
CA SER A 208 5.04 8.16 6.38
C SER A 208 5.60 9.44 6.99
N GLU A 209 5.87 10.47 6.19
CA GLU A 209 6.42 11.77 6.59
C GLU A 209 5.74 12.90 5.81
N ASP A 210 5.49 14.01 6.45
CA ASP A 210 4.88 15.20 5.87
C ASP A 210 5.91 16.15 5.23
N ALA A 211 7.20 15.97 5.49
CA ALA A 211 8.27 16.79 4.95
C ALA A 211 8.26 16.87 3.41
N LEU A 212 7.72 15.85 2.73
CA LEU A 212 7.59 15.82 1.27
C LEU A 212 6.39 16.61 0.72
N PHE A 213 5.41 16.97 1.56
CA PHE A 213 4.14 17.56 1.10
C PHE A 213 4.34 18.93 0.43
N SER A 214 5.11 19.80 1.05
CA SER A 214 5.31 21.16 0.56
C SER A 214 6.02 21.18 -0.80
N SER A 215 6.96 20.28 -1.06
CA SER A 215 7.68 20.18 -2.33
C SER A 215 6.77 19.76 -3.50
N LEU A 216 5.67 19.06 -3.19
CA LEU A 216 4.66 18.62 -4.15
C LEU A 216 3.41 19.53 -4.14
N GLY A 217 3.43 20.63 -3.38
CA GLY A 217 2.33 21.60 -3.31
C GLY A 217 1.16 21.18 -2.44
N PHE A 218 1.30 20.14 -1.62
CA PHE A 218 0.31 19.74 -0.60
C PHE A 218 0.53 20.46 0.73
N LYS A 219 -0.54 20.61 1.49
CA LYS A 219 -0.56 21.21 2.83
C LYS A 219 -1.10 20.24 3.85
#